data_4d02725e60584b460201342244c7dc1f
#
_entry.id   4d02725e60584b460201342244c7dc1f
#
_cell.length_a   1.000
_cell.length_b   1.000
_cell.length_c   1.000
_cell.angle_alpha   90.00
_cell.angle_beta   90.00
_cell.angle_gamma   90.00
#
_symmetry.space_group_name_H-M   'P 1'
#
loop_
_entity.id
_entity.type
_entity.pdbx_description
1 polymer ?
#
loop_
_entity_poly.entity_id
_entity_poly.type
_entity_poly.pdbx_seq_one_letter_code
_entity_poly.pdbx_strand_id
1 'polypeptide(L)'
;MKTAWVFPGQGSQAVGMTGSLPETERGRRRLAEAEEILGWSVLEKCQGDEAELGLTRHTQPCLYVVETILADLLTERGQTPDYVAGHSLGEYSALYSAGVFDFETGLKLVQKRALLMEAAQGGKMAAVIKFDPEQLQELLAAYPEVVLANDNSAEQVVLSGPAEAMEQVLPQLKAKRVVPLKVSGAFHSPQMTAA
;
A
#
# COMPACT_ATOMS: atom_id res chain seq x y z
N MET A 1 -15.65 25.21 1.36
CA MET A 1 -14.42 24.56 1.90
C MET A 1 -13.99 23.54 0.88
N LYS A 2 -12.70 23.41 0.57
CA LYS A 2 -12.21 22.34 -0.33
C LYS A 2 -12.00 21.07 0.46
N THR A 3 -12.33 19.93 -0.14
CA THR A 3 -12.24 18.60 0.47
C THR A 3 -11.23 17.74 -0.31
N ALA A 4 -10.37 17.03 0.40
CA ALA A 4 -9.48 16.04 -0.18
C ALA A 4 -9.78 14.64 0.41
N TRP A 5 -9.83 13.62 -0.44
CA TRP A 5 -9.84 12.23 -0.02
C TRP A 5 -8.44 11.65 -0.16
N VAL A 6 -7.98 11.03 0.93
CA VAL A 6 -6.64 10.44 0.99
C VAL A 6 -6.77 8.95 1.27
N PHE A 7 -6.17 8.13 0.41
CA PHE A 7 -6.25 6.68 0.48
C PHE A 7 -4.93 6.10 0.98
N PRO A 8 -4.95 5.32 2.06
CA PRO A 8 -3.75 4.70 2.61
C PRO A 8 -3.21 3.57 1.72
N GLY A 9 -2.02 3.09 2.03
CA GLY A 9 -1.40 1.95 1.35
C GLY A 9 -1.25 0.74 2.25
N GLN A 10 -0.52 -0.27 1.74
CA GLN A 10 -0.15 -1.48 2.49
C GLN A 10 0.52 -1.10 3.83
N GLY A 11 0.08 -1.74 4.90
CA GLY A 11 0.44 -1.43 6.29
C GLY A 11 -0.73 -0.82 7.07
N SER A 12 -1.81 -0.38 6.39
CA SER A 12 -3.03 0.13 7.03
C SER A 12 -4.12 -0.93 7.22
N GLN A 13 -3.95 -2.14 6.64
CA GLN A 13 -4.90 -3.23 6.79
C GLN A 13 -5.00 -3.69 8.25
N ALA A 14 -6.21 -4.07 8.65
CA ALA A 14 -6.48 -4.66 9.94
C ALA A 14 -7.56 -5.73 9.81
N VAL A 15 -7.46 -6.77 10.63
CA VAL A 15 -8.54 -7.76 10.74
C VAL A 15 -9.83 -7.06 11.15
N GLY A 16 -10.92 -7.36 10.45
CA GLY A 16 -12.22 -6.72 10.66
C GLY A 16 -12.38 -5.35 9.96
N MET A 17 -11.44 -4.90 9.11
CA MET A 17 -11.51 -3.59 8.43
C MET A 17 -12.72 -3.41 7.51
N THR A 18 -13.42 -4.48 7.13
CA THR A 18 -14.69 -4.37 6.41
C THR A 18 -15.81 -3.79 7.28
N GLY A 19 -15.74 -3.93 8.61
CA GLY A 19 -16.75 -3.42 9.54
C GLY A 19 -18.17 -3.80 9.10
N SER A 20 -19.05 -2.79 9.02
CA SER A 20 -20.45 -2.93 8.56
C SER A 20 -20.64 -2.81 7.05
N LEU A 21 -19.58 -2.70 6.24
CA LEU A 21 -19.71 -2.60 4.77
C LEU A 21 -20.54 -3.74 4.15
N PRO A 22 -20.42 -5.02 4.60
CA PRO A 22 -21.24 -6.13 4.07
C PRO A 22 -22.74 -5.96 4.30
N GLU A 23 -23.16 -5.12 5.26
CA GLU A 23 -24.57 -4.85 5.56
C GLU A 23 -25.18 -3.84 4.58
N THR A 24 -24.38 -3.08 3.85
CA THR A 24 -24.83 -2.12 2.85
C THR A 24 -25.10 -2.82 1.50
N GLU A 25 -26.01 -2.28 0.70
CA GLU A 25 -26.27 -2.81 -0.65
C GLU A 25 -25.02 -2.66 -1.53
N ARG A 26 -24.38 -1.49 -1.47
CA ARG A 26 -23.15 -1.21 -2.21
C ARG A 26 -22.04 -2.19 -1.83
N GLY A 27 -21.82 -2.38 -0.53
CA GLY A 27 -20.79 -3.27 -0.01
C GLY A 27 -21.01 -4.71 -0.46
N ARG A 28 -22.23 -5.25 -0.31
CA ARG A 28 -22.56 -6.62 -0.78
C ARG A 28 -22.26 -6.81 -2.25
N ARG A 29 -22.70 -5.85 -3.10
CA ARG A 29 -22.48 -5.93 -4.54
C ARG A 29 -20.98 -5.89 -4.88
N ARG A 30 -20.21 -4.97 -4.31
CA ARG A 30 -18.78 -4.86 -4.58
C ARG A 30 -17.96 -6.03 -4.05
N LEU A 31 -18.33 -6.58 -2.90
CA LEU A 31 -17.68 -7.78 -2.36
C LEU A 31 -17.93 -9.00 -3.24
N ALA A 32 -19.17 -9.19 -3.75
CA ALA A 32 -19.47 -10.27 -4.68
C ALA A 32 -18.73 -10.10 -6.02
N GLU A 33 -18.74 -8.90 -6.60
CA GLU A 33 -18.00 -8.57 -7.82
C GLU A 33 -16.49 -8.83 -7.64
N ALA A 34 -15.92 -8.44 -6.49
CA ALA A 34 -14.54 -8.70 -6.17
C ALA A 34 -14.21 -10.20 -6.06
N GLU A 35 -15.09 -10.98 -5.46
CA GLU A 35 -14.91 -12.43 -5.34
C GLU A 35 -14.93 -13.13 -6.71
N GLU A 36 -15.79 -12.70 -7.64
CA GLU A 36 -15.80 -13.19 -9.02
C GLU A 36 -14.49 -12.90 -9.76
N ILE A 37 -13.91 -11.71 -9.56
CA ILE A 37 -12.67 -11.28 -10.21
C ILE A 37 -11.45 -11.97 -9.60
N LEU A 38 -11.40 -12.04 -8.26
CA LEU A 38 -10.23 -12.53 -7.53
C LEU A 38 -10.19 -14.05 -7.42
N GLY A 39 -11.35 -14.71 -7.44
CA GLY A 39 -11.50 -16.14 -7.19
C GLY A 39 -11.46 -16.53 -5.70
N TRP A 40 -11.54 -15.54 -4.80
CA TRP A 40 -11.58 -15.74 -3.35
C TRP A 40 -12.31 -14.58 -2.65
N SER A 41 -12.84 -14.84 -1.45
CA SER A 41 -13.65 -13.87 -0.71
C SER A 41 -12.81 -12.85 0.03
N VAL A 42 -12.97 -11.55 -0.34
CA VAL A 42 -12.36 -10.41 0.36
C VAL A 42 -12.86 -10.34 1.81
N LEU A 43 -14.14 -10.62 2.03
CA LEU A 43 -14.73 -10.59 3.37
C LEU A 43 -14.06 -11.62 4.29
N GLU A 44 -13.92 -12.86 3.82
CA GLU A 44 -13.26 -13.92 4.60
C GLU A 44 -11.81 -13.59 4.90
N LYS A 45 -11.07 -13.04 3.93
CA LYS A 45 -9.68 -12.62 4.15
C LYS A 45 -9.56 -11.49 5.17
N CYS A 46 -10.46 -10.50 5.11
CA CYS A 46 -10.46 -9.38 6.05
C CYS A 46 -10.91 -9.76 7.47
N GLN A 47 -11.64 -10.86 7.65
CA GLN A 47 -12.10 -11.34 8.95
C GLN A 47 -11.27 -12.52 9.48
N GLY A 48 -10.38 -13.06 8.66
CA GLY A 48 -9.59 -14.25 8.93
C GLY A 48 -8.28 -14.00 9.65
N ASP A 49 -7.28 -14.77 9.28
CA ASP A 49 -5.95 -14.74 9.88
C ASP A 49 -5.16 -13.49 9.48
N GLU A 50 -4.54 -12.82 10.46
CA GLU A 50 -3.75 -11.60 10.25
C GLU A 50 -2.53 -11.83 9.33
N ALA A 51 -1.89 -13.01 9.43
CA ALA A 51 -0.73 -13.31 8.59
C ALA A 51 -1.16 -13.51 7.13
N GLU A 52 -2.30 -14.16 6.89
CA GLU A 52 -2.88 -14.30 5.54
C GLU A 52 -3.29 -12.93 4.96
N LEU A 53 -3.95 -12.09 5.74
CA LEU A 53 -4.29 -10.73 5.33
C LEU A 53 -3.04 -9.88 5.06
N GLY A 54 -1.94 -10.14 5.77
CA GLY A 54 -0.65 -9.47 5.64
C GLY A 54 0.14 -9.82 4.37
N LEU A 55 -0.22 -10.89 3.66
CA LEU A 55 0.40 -11.23 2.38
C LEU A 55 0.04 -10.19 1.31
N THR A 56 1.04 -9.72 0.56
CA THR A 56 0.85 -8.64 -0.42
C THR A 56 -0.27 -8.94 -1.43
N ARG A 57 -0.37 -10.21 -1.88
CA ARG A 57 -1.42 -10.67 -2.80
C ARG A 57 -2.84 -10.55 -2.24
N HIS A 58 -3.00 -10.52 -0.91
CA HIS A 58 -4.29 -10.34 -0.24
C HIS A 58 -4.46 -8.89 0.25
N THR A 59 -3.44 -8.32 0.88
CA THR A 59 -3.49 -6.96 1.44
C THR A 59 -3.96 -5.94 0.41
N GLN A 60 -3.32 -5.92 -0.77
CA GLN A 60 -3.59 -4.86 -1.75
C GLN A 60 -5.00 -4.94 -2.32
N PRO A 61 -5.50 -6.08 -2.81
CA PRO A 61 -6.90 -6.18 -3.25
C PRO A 61 -7.91 -5.89 -2.14
N CYS A 62 -7.67 -6.38 -0.92
CA CYS A 62 -8.56 -6.13 0.21
C CYS A 62 -8.68 -4.63 0.53
N LEU A 63 -7.54 -3.90 0.58
CA LEU A 63 -7.55 -2.45 0.80
C LEU A 63 -8.29 -1.72 -0.33
N TYR A 64 -7.96 -2.01 -1.58
CA TYR A 64 -8.61 -1.39 -2.73
C TYR A 64 -10.14 -1.56 -2.69
N VAL A 65 -10.63 -2.78 -2.42
CA VAL A 65 -12.07 -3.05 -2.34
C VAL A 65 -12.73 -2.28 -1.21
N VAL A 66 -12.14 -2.28 -0.01
CA VAL A 66 -12.68 -1.55 1.14
C VAL A 66 -12.69 -0.03 0.88
N GLU A 67 -11.61 0.52 0.38
CA GLU A 67 -11.45 1.94 0.09
C GLU A 67 -12.42 2.42 -0.98
N THR A 68 -12.61 1.65 -2.06
CA THR A 68 -13.55 2.00 -3.13
C THR A 68 -15.00 1.91 -2.68
N ILE A 69 -15.36 0.92 -1.84
CA ILE A 69 -16.70 0.86 -1.24
C ILE A 69 -16.95 2.10 -0.36
N LEU A 70 -15.98 2.51 0.46
CA LEU A 70 -16.09 3.71 1.30
C LEU A 70 -16.26 4.98 0.44
N ALA A 71 -15.48 5.12 -0.63
CA ALA A 71 -15.60 6.23 -1.57
C ALA A 71 -16.98 6.26 -2.25
N ASP A 72 -17.48 5.11 -2.71
CA ASP A 72 -18.82 4.97 -3.29
C ASP A 72 -19.90 5.41 -2.29
N LEU A 73 -19.82 4.96 -1.04
CA LEU A 73 -20.79 5.30 0.01
C LEU A 73 -20.76 6.79 0.39
N LEU A 74 -19.61 7.44 0.34
CA LEU A 74 -19.49 8.88 0.53
C LEU A 74 -20.14 9.63 -0.65
N THR A 75 -19.88 9.17 -1.88
CA THR A 75 -20.49 9.75 -3.09
C THR A 75 -22.02 9.61 -3.08
N GLU A 76 -22.56 8.45 -2.68
CA GLU A 76 -24.00 8.21 -2.52
C GLU A 76 -24.65 9.16 -1.50
N ARG A 77 -23.86 9.64 -0.52
CA ARG A 77 -24.30 10.66 0.46
C ARG A 77 -24.11 12.09 -0.04
N GLY A 78 -23.80 12.27 -1.32
CA GLY A 78 -23.61 13.60 -1.94
C GLY A 78 -22.27 14.26 -1.60
N GLN A 79 -21.31 13.51 -1.05
CA GLN A 79 -19.96 14.02 -0.80
C GLN A 79 -19.08 13.74 -2.01
N THR A 80 -18.39 14.78 -2.48
CA THR A 80 -17.43 14.68 -3.58
C THR A 80 -16.13 15.40 -3.19
N PRO A 81 -14.96 14.83 -3.50
CA PRO A 81 -13.69 15.48 -3.22
C PRO A 81 -13.36 16.51 -4.30
N ASP A 82 -12.70 17.61 -3.92
CA ASP A 82 -12.03 18.52 -4.87
C ASP A 82 -10.68 17.95 -5.32
N TYR A 83 -10.05 17.13 -4.45
CA TYR A 83 -8.76 16.49 -4.69
C TYR A 83 -8.78 15.06 -4.16
N VAL A 84 -8.03 14.19 -4.82
CA VAL A 84 -7.76 12.82 -4.35
C VAL A 84 -6.26 12.58 -4.34
N ALA A 85 -5.78 11.82 -3.36
CA ALA A 85 -4.40 11.38 -3.27
C ALA A 85 -4.34 9.98 -2.67
N GLY A 86 -3.31 9.20 -3.03
CA GLY A 86 -3.12 7.86 -2.50
C GLY A 86 -1.66 7.56 -2.20
N HIS A 87 -1.42 6.82 -1.13
CA HIS A 87 -0.11 6.35 -0.76
C HIS A 87 0.13 4.95 -1.34
N SER A 88 1.07 4.79 -2.27
CA SER A 88 1.42 3.52 -2.92
C SER A 88 0.18 2.83 -3.53
N LEU A 89 -0.37 1.80 -2.89
CA LEU A 89 -1.62 1.14 -3.32
C LEU A 89 -2.79 2.12 -3.39
N GLY A 90 -2.92 3.00 -2.41
CA GLY A 90 -4.01 3.96 -2.34
C GLY A 90 -4.13 4.88 -3.57
N GLU A 91 -3.08 4.99 -4.39
CA GLU A 91 -3.14 5.69 -5.68
C GLU A 91 -4.18 5.07 -6.61
N TYR A 92 -4.34 3.75 -6.62
CA TYR A 92 -5.37 3.07 -7.42
C TYR A 92 -6.79 3.42 -6.94
N SER A 93 -7.00 3.50 -5.64
CA SER A 93 -8.27 3.95 -5.07
C SER A 93 -8.54 5.43 -5.35
N ALA A 94 -7.50 6.27 -5.34
CA ALA A 94 -7.59 7.67 -5.74
C ALA A 94 -7.94 7.81 -7.23
N LEU A 95 -7.30 7.05 -8.12
CA LEU A 95 -7.58 7.03 -9.55
C LEU A 95 -9.01 6.53 -9.86
N TYR A 96 -9.48 5.49 -9.16
CA TYR A 96 -10.88 5.05 -9.21
C TYR A 96 -11.82 6.19 -8.83
N SER A 97 -11.57 6.85 -7.70
CA SER A 97 -12.41 7.94 -7.20
C SER A 97 -12.39 9.17 -8.12
N ALA A 98 -11.31 9.36 -8.89
CA ALA A 98 -11.19 10.39 -9.93
C ALA A 98 -11.87 10.00 -11.26
N GLY A 99 -12.41 8.77 -11.38
CA GLY A 99 -13.06 8.28 -12.59
C GLY A 99 -12.10 7.92 -13.73
N VAL A 100 -10.82 7.63 -13.43
CA VAL A 100 -9.82 7.25 -14.44
C VAL A 100 -10.12 5.86 -14.99
N PHE A 101 -10.59 4.95 -14.16
CA PHE A 101 -11.04 3.60 -14.53
C PHE A 101 -12.17 3.12 -13.60
N ASP A 102 -12.89 2.09 -14.04
CA ASP A 102 -13.94 1.45 -13.25
C ASP A 102 -13.38 0.50 -12.18
N PHE A 103 -14.27 0.01 -11.32
CA PHE A 103 -13.91 -0.87 -10.20
C PHE A 103 -13.21 -2.17 -10.67
N GLU A 104 -13.76 -2.80 -11.71
CA GLU A 104 -13.25 -4.06 -12.24
C GLU A 104 -11.83 -3.90 -12.80
N THR A 105 -11.62 -2.88 -13.63
CA THR A 105 -10.30 -2.55 -14.20
C THR A 105 -9.28 -2.27 -13.11
N GLY A 106 -9.63 -1.43 -12.13
CA GLY A 106 -8.75 -1.11 -11.01
C GLY A 106 -8.41 -2.32 -10.17
N LEU A 107 -9.39 -3.19 -9.86
CA LEU A 107 -9.14 -4.41 -9.08
C LEU A 107 -8.24 -5.40 -9.81
N LYS A 108 -8.40 -5.57 -11.13
CA LYS A 108 -7.51 -6.41 -11.95
C LYS A 108 -6.07 -5.87 -11.99
N LEU A 109 -5.92 -4.55 -12.09
CA LEU A 109 -4.60 -3.90 -12.03
C LEU A 109 -3.94 -4.12 -10.66
N VAL A 110 -4.68 -3.94 -9.57
CA VAL A 110 -4.20 -4.15 -8.21
C VAL A 110 -3.85 -5.61 -7.95
N GLN A 111 -4.67 -6.56 -8.42
CA GLN A 111 -4.37 -7.99 -8.35
C GLN A 111 -3.04 -8.31 -9.07
N LYS A 112 -2.88 -7.82 -10.29
CA LYS A 112 -1.65 -8.03 -11.07
C LYS A 112 -0.44 -7.42 -10.36
N ARG A 113 -0.57 -6.18 -9.89
CA ARG A 113 0.47 -5.49 -9.10
C ARG A 113 0.87 -6.31 -7.87
N ALA A 114 -0.10 -6.75 -7.08
CA ALA A 114 0.14 -7.50 -5.85
C ALA A 114 0.91 -8.79 -6.09
N LEU A 115 0.54 -9.55 -7.14
CA LEU A 115 1.22 -10.79 -7.53
C LEU A 115 2.66 -10.54 -7.99
N LEU A 116 2.89 -9.51 -8.81
CA LEU A 116 4.23 -9.16 -9.28
C LEU A 116 5.13 -8.69 -8.14
N MET A 117 4.60 -7.84 -7.25
CA MET A 117 5.35 -7.38 -6.07
C MET A 117 5.66 -8.51 -5.11
N GLU A 118 4.71 -9.42 -4.85
CA GLU A 118 4.95 -10.57 -3.97
C GLU A 118 5.96 -11.56 -4.54
N ALA A 119 6.00 -11.72 -5.86
CA ALA A 119 6.98 -12.56 -6.55
C ALA A 119 8.41 -11.99 -6.48
N ALA A 120 8.56 -10.68 -6.28
CA ALA A 120 9.85 -10.05 -6.13
C ALA A 120 10.46 -10.42 -4.76
N GLN A 121 11.65 -11.01 -4.79
CA GLN A 121 12.37 -11.50 -3.61
C GLN A 121 13.76 -10.89 -3.52
N GLY A 122 14.43 -11.12 -2.38
CA GLY A 122 15.83 -10.71 -2.20
C GLY A 122 16.03 -9.26 -1.81
N GLY A 123 14.95 -8.53 -1.50
CA GLY A 123 15.02 -7.16 -1.03
C GLY A 123 14.54 -6.98 0.40
N LYS A 124 14.86 -5.83 0.97
CA LYS A 124 14.41 -5.39 2.30
C LYS A 124 13.90 -3.97 2.26
N MET A 125 13.00 -3.65 3.19
CA MET A 125 12.57 -2.29 3.47
C MET A 125 12.65 -2.01 4.97
N ALA A 126 12.94 -0.76 5.32
CA ALA A 126 12.94 -0.32 6.70
C ALA A 126 12.43 1.12 6.82
N ALA A 127 11.56 1.35 7.80
CA ALA A 127 11.19 2.70 8.20
C ALA A 127 12.26 3.28 9.13
N VAL A 128 12.69 4.49 8.83
CA VAL A 128 13.73 5.23 9.56
C VAL A 128 13.09 6.47 10.18
N ILE A 129 13.16 6.57 11.51
CA ILE A 129 12.42 7.57 12.29
C ILE A 129 13.40 8.48 13.01
N LYS A 130 13.19 9.81 12.87
CA LYS A 130 14.04 10.87 13.44
C LYS A 130 15.49 10.66 13.10
N PHE A 131 15.78 10.78 11.82
CA PHE A 131 17.07 10.56 11.19
C PHE A 131 17.83 11.89 10.97
N ASP A 132 19.13 11.78 10.71
CA ASP A 132 19.98 12.88 10.23
C ASP A 132 19.88 12.95 8.70
N PRO A 133 19.25 14.00 8.11
CA PRO A 133 19.02 14.08 6.67
C PRO A 133 20.31 14.18 5.84
N GLU A 134 21.34 14.89 6.36
CA GLU A 134 22.61 15.06 5.65
C GLU A 134 23.36 13.73 5.57
N GLN A 135 23.45 13.02 6.69
CA GLN A 135 24.05 11.70 6.74
C GLN A 135 23.29 10.66 5.89
N LEU A 136 21.94 10.72 5.90
CA LEU A 136 21.14 9.84 5.06
C LEU A 136 21.48 10.06 3.57
N GLN A 137 21.58 11.31 3.14
CA GLN A 137 21.92 11.64 1.76
C GLN A 137 23.33 11.15 1.37
N GLU A 138 24.32 11.29 2.27
CA GLU A 138 25.67 10.76 2.08
C GLU A 138 25.67 9.23 1.92
N LEU A 139 24.90 8.52 2.77
CA LEU A 139 24.79 7.06 2.70
C LEU A 139 24.11 6.61 1.40
N LEU A 140 23.03 7.25 0.98
CA LEU A 140 22.36 6.92 -0.28
C LEU A 140 23.26 7.20 -1.51
N ALA A 141 24.13 8.21 -1.45
CA ALA A 141 25.11 8.46 -2.49
C ALA A 141 26.21 7.37 -2.54
N ALA A 142 26.60 6.82 -1.37
CA ALA A 142 27.58 5.74 -1.26
C ALA A 142 27.02 4.35 -1.62
N TYR A 143 25.70 4.15 -1.47
CA TYR A 143 25.00 2.89 -1.74
C TYR A 143 23.84 3.12 -2.72
N PRO A 144 24.11 3.33 -4.02
CA PRO A 144 23.11 3.73 -5.00
C PRO A 144 22.01 2.69 -5.26
N GLU A 145 22.20 1.45 -4.84
CA GLU A 145 21.21 0.38 -4.87
C GLU A 145 20.16 0.48 -3.76
N VAL A 146 20.42 1.27 -2.69
CA VAL A 146 19.45 1.59 -1.65
C VAL A 146 18.79 2.92 -1.99
N VAL A 147 17.48 2.93 -2.03
CA VAL A 147 16.70 4.12 -2.41
C VAL A 147 15.78 4.58 -1.29
N LEU A 148 15.45 5.86 -1.32
CA LEU A 148 14.36 6.44 -0.56
C LEU A 148 13.04 6.02 -1.23
N ALA A 149 12.40 4.99 -0.70
CA ALA A 149 11.15 4.43 -1.23
C ALA A 149 9.94 5.31 -0.89
N ASN A 150 9.89 5.85 0.33
CA ASN A 150 8.85 6.77 0.77
C ASN A 150 9.45 7.91 1.58
N ASP A 151 9.02 9.12 1.28
CA ASP A 151 9.22 10.32 2.09
C ASP A 151 7.89 10.66 2.78
N ASN A 152 7.68 10.08 3.97
CA ASN A 152 6.39 10.15 4.65
C ASN A 152 6.22 11.47 5.42
N SER A 153 7.29 11.98 5.99
CA SER A 153 7.31 13.25 6.73
C SER A 153 8.74 13.70 7.01
N ALA A 154 8.92 14.92 7.53
CA ALA A 154 10.22 15.43 7.96
C ALA A 154 10.95 14.53 8.99
N GLU A 155 10.22 13.64 9.66
CA GLU A 155 10.78 12.75 10.69
C GLU A 155 10.71 11.25 10.31
N GLN A 156 10.13 10.88 9.16
CA GLN A 156 9.96 9.47 8.79
C GLN A 156 10.12 9.25 7.29
N VAL A 157 11.06 8.38 6.96
CA VAL A 157 11.26 7.88 5.58
C VAL A 157 11.27 6.36 5.58
N VAL A 158 11.13 5.78 4.39
CA VAL A 158 11.31 4.33 4.18
C VAL A 158 12.42 4.12 3.16
N LEU A 159 13.39 3.30 3.53
CA LEU A 159 14.45 2.85 2.64
C LEU A 159 14.12 1.48 2.07
N SER A 160 14.54 1.25 0.82
CA SER A 160 14.32 0.01 0.09
C SER A 160 15.54 -0.33 -0.77
N GLY A 161 15.91 -1.61 -0.80
CA GLY A 161 17.05 -2.07 -1.60
C GLY A 161 17.34 -3.55 -1.43
N PRO A 162 18.39 -4.06 -2.11
CA PRO A 162 18.87 -5.41 -1.94
C PRO A 162 19.17 -5.71 -0.47
N ALA A 163 18.90 -6.96 -0.03
CA ALA A 163 19.06 -7.33 1.38
C ALA A 163 20.46 -7.06 1.90
N GLU A 164 21.49 -7.37 1.11
CA GLU A 164 22.90 -7.18 1.47
C GLU A 164 23.26 -5.70 1.65
N ALA A 165 22.81 -4.83 0.73
CA ALA A 165 23.06 -3.41 0.81
C ALA A 165 22.31 -2.77 2.01
N MET A 166 21.07 -3.19 2.26
CA MET A 166 20.31 -2.75 3.42
C MET A 166 20.98 -3.14 4.74
N GLU A 167 21.56 -4.37 4.83
CA GLU A 167 22.31 -4.82 6.01
C GLU A 167 23.58 -3.99 6.27
N GLN A 168 24.18 -3.41 5.23
CA GLN A 168 25.31 -2.51 5.37
C GLN A 168 24.89 -1.09 5.76
N VAL A 169 23.80 -0.58 5.18
CA VAL A 169 23.36 0.80 5.37
C VAL A 169 22.68 1.01 6.72
N LEU A 170 21.75 0.12 7.11
CA LEU A 170 20.91 0.35 8.29
C LEU A 170 21.70 0.55 9.60
N PRO A 171 22.78 -0.19 9.88
CA PRO A 171 23.58 0.01 11.11
C PRO A 171 24.33 1.33 11.16
N GLN A 172 24.58 1.98 10.01
CA GLN A 172 25.31 3.24 9.92
C GLN A 172 24.41 4.47 10.14
N LEU A 173 23.06 4.29 10.06
CA LEU A 173 22.11 5.39 10.16
C LEU A 173 22.09 6.02 11.56
N LYS A 174 22.27 7.33 11.60
CA LYS A 174 21.99 8.16 12.78
C LYS A 174 20.50 8.45 12.85
N ALA A 175 19.75 7.53 13.47
CA ALA A 175 18.30 7.62 13.61
C ALA A 175 17.88 7.19 15.02
N LYS A 176 16.77 7.77 15.52
CA LYS A 176 16.21 7.34 16.80
C LYS A 176 15.70 5.89 16.76
N ARG A 177 15.17 5.48 15.61
CA ARG A 177 14.62 4.14 15.43
C ARG A 177 14.66 3.72 13.96
N VAL A 178 15.07 2.48 13.73
CA VAL A 178 14.98 1.77 12.45
C VAL A 178 14.07 0.57 12.64
N VAL A 179 13.02 0.46 11.82
CA VAL A 179 12.01 -0.60 11.92
C VAL A 179 11.98 -1.37 10.61
N PRO A 180 12.47 -2.62 10.58
CA PRO A 180 12.31 -3.48 9.42
C PRO A 180 10.83 -3.69 9.08
N LEU A 181 10.48 -3.60 7.80
CA LEU A 181 9.13 -3.86 7.34
C LEU A 181 8.98 -5.34 6.93
N LYS A 182 7.81 -5.91 7.22
CA LYS A 182 7.46 -7.29 6.83
C LYS A 182 7.00 -7.31 5.38
N VAL A 183 7.95 -7.32 4.44
CA VAL A 183 7.69 -7.34 3.00
C VAL A 183 8.58 -8.40 2.33
N SER A 184 8.16 -8.91 1.16
CA SER A 184 8.88 -9.95 0.42
C SER A 184 10.03 -9.41 -0.44
N GLY A 185 10.01 -8.12 -0.78
CA GLY A 185 10.96 -7.53 -1.73
C GLY A 185 11.27 -6.06 -1.44
N ALA A 186 12.18 -5.49 -2.23
CA ALA A 186 12.52 -4.08 -2.21
C ALA A 186 11.50 -3.26 -3.01
N PHE A 187 10.30 -3.06 -2.45
CA PHE A 187 9.26 -2.29 -3.13
C PHE A 187 9.71 -0.84 -3.35
N HIS A 188 9.22 -0.22 -4.40
CA HIS A 188 9.56 1.15 -4.81
C HIS A 188 11.07 1.38 -5.09
N SER A 189 11.79 0.31 -5.45
CA SER A 189 13.20 0.37 -5.88
C SER A 189 13.36 -0.08 -7.33
N PRO A 190 14.54 0.10 -7.95
CA PRO A 190 14.83 -0.43 -9.29
C PRO A 190 14.63 -1.95 -9.44
N GLN A 191 14.63 -2.72 -8.33
CA GLN A 191 14.31 -4.14 -8.36
C GLN A 191 12.87 -4.45 -8.79
N MET A 192 11.98 -3.43 -8.77
CA MET A 192 10.59 -3.55 -9.25
C MET A 192 10.43 -3.28 -10.75
N THR A 193 11.49 -3.05 -11.51
CA THR A 193 11.42 -2.71 -12.94
C THR A 193 10.76 -3.81 -13.78
N ALA A 194 10.82 -5.06 -13.33
CA ALA A 194 10.17 -6.19 -14.00
C ALA A 194 8.72 -6.42 -13.54
N ALA A 195 8.28 -5.73 -12.51
CA ALA A 195 6.93 -5.79 -11.96
C ALA A 195 6.06 -4.64 -12.46
#